data_98e5c219ebca6e5a8be8642cea1c5f3d
#
_entry.id   98e5c219ebca6e5a8be8642cea1c5f3d
#
_cell.length_a   1.000
_cell.length_b   1.000
_cell.length_c   1.000
_cell.angle_alpha   90.00
_cell.angle_beta   90.00
_cell.angle_gamma   90.00
#
_symmetry.space_group_name_H-M   'P 1'
#
loop_
_entity.id
_entity.type
_entity.pdbx_description
1 polymer ?
#
loop_
_entity_poly.entity_id
_entity_poly.type
_entity_poly.pdbx_seq_one_letter_code
_entity_poly.pdbx_strand_id
1 'polypeptide(L)'
;MKKEEVRVLLSLDSSIDVIKVEEKEEKGKKVKYVYVKSNKKKTRCPKCDKFSNKIHDYLKPNKLTYLNNAGIETYLIVQKRRFNCANCKKSFTKDLGLSQKKCSISSKTKQLILKECMDRDKTLLAISRNCNTSVNVVRETFLAAMKNYPEHIENLPEVISFDRLGG
;
A
#
# COMPACT_ATOMS: atom_id res chain seq x y z
N MET A 1 6.56 -21.94 -7.59
CA MET A 1 5.80 -21.49 -6.39
C MET A 1 4.33 -21.37 -6.78
N LYS A 2 3.43 -22.02 -6.05
CA LYS A 2 1.98 -21.96 -6.31
C LYS A 2 1.48 -20.52 -6.02
N LYS A 3 0.49 -20.05 -6.79
CA LYS A 3 -0.07 -18.68 -6.66
C LYS A 3 -0.61 -18.38 -5.26
N GLU A 4 -1.14 -19.41 -4.61
CA GLU A 4 -1.66 -19.34 -3.26
C GLU A 4 -0.53 -19.11 -2.23
N GLU A 5 0.59 -19.78 -2.38
CA GLU A 5 1.77 -19.61 -1.54
C GLU A 5 2.30 -18.17 -1.64
N VAL A 6 2.30 -17.59 -2.86
CA VAL A 6 2.68 -16.17 -3.05
C VAL A 6 1.73 -15.24 -2.33
N ARG A 7 0.42 -15.50 -2.40
CA ARG A 7 -0.60 -14.70 -1.72
C ARG A 7 -0.36 -14.70 -0.19
N VAL A 8 -0.12 -15.86 0.38
CA VAL A 8 0.16 -16.03 1.81
C VAL A 8 1.48 -15.36 2.19
N LEU A 9 2.55 -15.62 1.44
CA LEU A 9 3.88 -15.04 1.68
C LEU A 9 3.86 -13.51 1.69
N LEU A 10 3.10 -12.91 0.76
CA LEU A 10 2.91 -11.46 0.72
C LEU A 10 1.81 -10.98 1.68
N SER A 11 1.21 -11.87 2.47
CA SER A 11 0.11 -11.55 3.38
C SER A 11 -1.00 -10.74 2.69
N LEU A 12 -1.35 -11.07 1.46
CA LEU A 12 -2.46 -10.45 0.76
C LEU A 12 -3.79 -11.02 1.26
N ASP A 13 -4.82 -10.16 1.27
CA ASP A 13 -6.16 -10.56 1.69
C ASP A 13 -6.71 -11.70 0.82
N SER A 14 -7.55 -12.57 1.41
CA SER A 14 -8.16 -13.71 0.73
C SER A 14 -9.03 -13.32 -0.47
N SER A 15 -9.49 -12.08 -0.54
CA SER A 15 -10.25 -11.54 -1.68
C SER A 15 -9.40 -11.12 -2.87
N ILE A 16 -8.08 -11.34 -2.80
CA ILE A 16 -7.12 -10.97 -3.84
C ILE A 16 -6.51 -12.24 -4.42
N ASP A 17 -6.64 -12.39 -5.73
CA ASP A 17 -5.99 -13.46 -6.50
C ASP A 17 -4.67 -12.97 -7.10
N VAL A 18 -3.65 -13.79 -6.99
CA VAL A 18 -2.41 -13.64 -7.76
C VAL A 18 -2.60 -14.24 -9.15
N ILE A 19 -2.46 -13.41 -10.18
CA ILE A 19 -2.59 -13.84 -11.59
C ILE A 19 -1.31 -14.51 -12.06
N LYS A 20 -0.18 -13.80 -11.89
CA LYS A 20 1.18 -14.25 -12.24
C LYS A 20 2.22 -13.51 -11.43
N VAL A 21 3.43 -14.05 -11.41
CA VAL A 21 4.63 -13.42 -10.84
C VAL A 21 5.69 -13.40 -11.93
N GLU A 22 6.35 -12.27 -12.10
CA GLU A 22 7.48 -12.09 -13.00
C GLU A 22 8.65 -11.54 -12.22
N GLU A 23 9.82 -12.11 -12.42
CA GLU A 23 11.09 -11.55 -11.96
C GLU A 23 11.81 -10.97 -13.17
N LYS A 24 12.28 -9.74 -13.04
CA LYS A 24 13.01 -9.02 -14.08
C LYS A 24 14.28 -8.42 -13.47
N GLU A 25 15.27 -8.23 -14.31
CA GLU A 25 16.43 -7.45 -13.95
C GLU A 25 16.27 -6.02 -14.48
N GLU A 26 16.27 -5.05 -13.56
CA GLU A 26 16.18 -3.63 -13.89
C GLU A 26 17.38 -2.90 -13.27
N LYS A 27 18.17 -2.24 -14.07
CA LYS A 27 19.36 -1.48 -13.62
C LYS A 27 20.32 -2.32 -12.74
N GLY A 28 20.53 -3.58 -13.10
CA GLY A 28 21.41 -4.51 -12.37
C GLY A 28 20.83 -5.02 -11.03
N LYS A 29 19.53 -4.82 -10.78
CA LYS A 29 18.83 -5.34 -9.61
C LYS A 29 17.69 -6.26 -10.00
N LYS A 30 17.52 -7.33 -9.23
CA LYS A 30 16.34 -8.20 -9.37
C LYS A 30 15.11 -7.49 -8.82
N VAL A 31 14.06 -7.45 -9.59
CA VAL A 31 12.77 -6.83 -9.27
C VAL A 31 11.66 -7.85 -9.49
N LYS A 32 10.72 -7.92 -8.56
CA LYS A 32 9.58 -8.83 -8.60
C LYS A 32 8.29 -8.08 -8.89
N TYR A 33 7.57 -8.51 -9.93
CA TYR A 33 6.25 -8.00 -10.29
C TYR A 33 5.19 -9.04 -9.98
N VAL A 34 4.27 -8.72 -9.08
CA VAL A 34 3.16 -9.61 -8.70
C VAL A 34 1.86 -9.01 -9.24
N TYR A 35 1.26 -9.68 -10.21
CA TYR A 35 0.02 -9.26 -10.83
C TYR A 35 -1.16 -9.77 -10.00
N VAL A 36 -2.01 -8.85 -9.58
CA VAL A 36 -3.13 -9.15 -8.67
C VAL A 36 -4.45 -8.56 -9.16
N LYS A 37 -5.54 -9.25 -8.82
CA LYS A 37 -6.92 -8.80 -9.06
C LYS A 37 -7.83 -9.20 -7.91
N SER A 38 -9.02 -8.60 -7.83
CA SER A 38 -10.06 -9.09 -6.92
C SER A 38 -10.64 -10.40 -7.41
N ASN A 39 -10.87 -11.38 -6.51
CA ASN A 39 -11.62 -12.60 -6.81
C ASN A 39 -13.15 -12.40 -6.69
N LYS A 40 -13.61 -11.31 -6.07
CA LYS A 40 -15.03 -11.07 -5.85
C LYS A 40 -15.76 -10.82 -7.17
N LYS A 41 -16.69 -11.72 -7.52
CA LYS A 41 -17.51 -11.64 -8.74
C LYS A 41 -18.62 -10.59 -8.65
N LYS A 42 -19.09 -10.24 -7.44
CA LYS A 42 -20.14 -9.26 -7.17
C LYS A 42 -19.68 -8.25 -6.11
N THR A 43 -20.19 -7.03 -6.19
CA THR A 43 -19.86 -5.96 -5.24
C THR A 43 -21.04 -5.01 -5.05
N ARG A 44 -21.12 -4.31 -3.93
CA ARG A 44 -22.16 -3.32 -3.65
C ARG A 44 -21.86 -2.02 -4.39
N CYS A 45 -22.90 -1.42 -4.95
CA CYS A 45 -22.81 -0.11 -5.56
C CYS A 45 -22.68 0.97 -4.47
N PRO A 46 -21.70 1.88 -4.53
CA PRO A 46 -21.51 2.90 -3.51
C PRO A 46 -22.60 3.98 -3.51
N LYS A 47 -23.50 3.99 -4.51
CA LYS A 47 -24.57 5.00 -4.63
C LYS A 47 -25.95 4.52 -4.17
N CYS A 48 -26.27 3.25 -4.39
CA CYS A 48 -27.60 2.71 -4.08
C CYS A 48 -27.56 1.42 -3.26
N ASP A 49 -26.37 1.00 -2.83
CA ASP A 49 -26.05 -0.19 -2.01
C ASP A 49 -26.53 -1.54 -2.58
N LYS A 50 -27.12 -1.55 -3.79
CA LYS A 50 -27.52 -2.79 -4.47
C LYS A 50 -26.31 -3.54 -5.00
N PHE A 51 -26.37 -4.87 -4.97
CA PHE A 51 -25.31 -5.71 -5.54
C PHE A 51 -25.28 -5.60 -7.07
N SER A 52 -24.08 -5.55 -7.62
CA SER A 52 -23.81 -5.64 -9.04
C SER A 52 -22.75 -6.71 -9.33
N ASN A 53 -23.00 -7.51 -10.35
CA ASN A 53 -22.06 -8.51 -10.89
C ASN A 53 -21.69 -8.18 -12.35
N LYS A 54 -22.31 -7.17 -12.95
CA LYS A 54 -22.06 -6.79 -14.35
C LYS A 54 -20.75 -6.01 -14.45
N ILE A 55 -19.72 -6.67 -14.97
CA ILE A 55 -18.44 -6.03 -15.26
C ILE A 55 -18.62 -5.15 -16.49
N HIS A 56 -18.20 -3.89 -16.40
CA HIS A 56 -18.19 -2.96 -17.54
C HIS A 56 -16.90 -3.15 -18.35
N ASP A 57 -15.75 -2.97 -17.66
CA ASP A 57 -14.42 -3.10 -18.26
C ASP A 57 -13.35 -3.30 -17.17
N TYR A 58 -12.11 -3.37 -17.63
CA TYR A 58 -10.91 -3.41 -16.76
C TYR A 58 -10.14 -2.12 -16.93
N LEU A 59 -9.78 -1.49 -15.82
CA LEU A 59 -8.94 -0.30 -15.85
C LEU A 59 -7.49 -0.68 -16.19
N LYS A 60 -6.73 0.28 -16.71
CA LYS A 60 -5.28 0.13 -16.89
C LYS A 60 -4.66 -0.31 -15.55
N PRO A 61 -3.81 -1.35 -15.56
CA PRO A 61 -3.16 -1.83 -14.35
C PRO A 61 -2.36 -0.72 -13.65
N ASN A 62 -2.46 -0.66 -12.33
CA ASN A 62 -1.75 0.30 -11.51
C ASN A 62 -0.54 -0.38 -10.82
N LYS A 63 0.64 0.22 -10.92
CA LYS A 63 1.86 -0.23 -10.23
C LYS A 63 1.91 0.37 -8.84
N LEU A 64 2.04 -0.46 -7.81
CA LEU A 64 2.21 -0.07 -6.41
C LEU A 64 3.53 -0.63 -5.88
N THR A 65 4.33 0.21 -5.22
CA THR A 65 5.46 -0.27 -4.42
C THR A 65 4.94 -1.07 -3.24
N TYR A 66 5.49 -2.26 -3.07
CA TYR A 66 5.15 -3.18 -1.99
C TYR A 66 6.36 -3.44 -1.10
N LEU A 67 6.15 -4.16 0.02
CA LEU A 67 7.23 -4.58 0.91
C LEU A 67 8.27 -5.39 0.14
N ASN A 68 9.55 -5.12 0.39
CA ASN A 68 10.64 -5.95 -0.13
C ASN A 68 10.50 -7.38 0.38
N ASN A 69 10.71 -8.34 -0.49
CA ASN A 69 10.66 -9.76 -0.15
C ASN A 69 12.05 -10.37 -0.32
N ALA A 70 12.66 -10.80 0.78
CA ALA A 70 14.03 -11.35 0.79
C ALA A 70 15.06 -10.43 0.09
N GLY A 71 14.98 -9.12 0.34
CA GLY A 71 15.88 -8.14 -0.28
C GLY A 71 15.57 -7.79 -1.73
N ILE A 72 14.53 -8.40 -2.33
CA ILE A 72 14.10 -8.13 -3.71
C ILE A 72 13.01 -7.06 -3.71
N GLU A 73 13.23 -6.00 -4.48
CA GLU A 73 12.23 -4.96 -4.72
C GLU A 73 10.96 -5.57 -5.31
N THR A 74 9.82 -5.36 -4.65
CA THR A 74 8.56 -5.98 -5.04
C THR A 74 7.51 -4.94 -5.38
N TYR A 75 6.85 -5.13 -6.52
CA TYR A 75 5.75 -4.28 -7.00
C TYR A 75 4.48 -5.11 -7.20
N LEU A 76 3.35 -4.57 -6.77
CA LEU A 76 2.04 -5.11 -7.14
C LEU A 76 1.53 -4.41 -8.40
N ILE A 77 1.15 -5.19 -9.40
CA ILE A 77 0.47 -4.72 -10.60
C ILE A 77 -1.01 -5.02 -10.43
N VAL A 78 -1.76 -4.01 -10.03
CA VAL A 78 -3.15 -4.14 -9.58
C VAL A 78 -4.11 -3.92 -10.72
N GLN A 79 -4.83 -4.98 -11.13
CA GLN A 79 -5.90 -4.89 -12.11
C GLN A 79 -7.24 -4.66 -11.43
N LYS A 80 -7.80 -3.46 -11.62
CA LYS A 80 -9.11 -3.07 -11.09
C LYS A 80 -10.21 -3.33 -12.12
N ARG A 81 -11.40 -3.76 -11.62
CA ARG A 81 -12.61 -3.92 -12.43
C ARG A 81 -13.53 -2.74 -12.23
N ARG A 82 -14.15 -2.27 -13.31
CA ARG A 82 -15.27 -1.34 -13.27
C ARG A 82 -16.55 -2.14 -13.42
N PHE A 83 -17.54 -1.83 -12.61
CA PHE A 83 -18.84 -2.47 -12.59
C PHE A 83 -19.92 -1.49 -13.04
N ASN A 84 -20.98 -2.00 -13.67
CA ASN A 84 -22.21 -1.25 -13.95
C ASN A 84 -23.31 -1.68 -12.98
N CYS A 85 -23.90 -0.71 -12.29
CA CYS A 85 -25.05 -0.99 -11.44
C CYS A 85 -26.31 -1.15 -12.29
N ALA A 86 -26.98 -2.30 -12.19
CA ALA A 86 -28.23 -2.54 -12.89
C ALA A 86 -29.36 -1.62 -12.41
N ASN A 87 -29.35 -1.23 -11.13
CA ASN A 87 -30.39 -0.41 -10.51
C ASN A 87 -30.24 1.08 -10.84
N CYS A 88 -29.12 1.72 -10.51
CA CYS A 88 -28.92 3.16 -10.72
C CYS A 88 -28.19 3.51 -12.03
N LYS A 89 -27.89 2.53 -12.88
CA LYS A 89 -27.23 2.66 -14.20
C LYS A 89 -25.85 3.32 -14.17
N LYS A 90 -25.26 3.52 -13.00
CA LYS A 90 -23.96 4.17 -12.85
C LYS A 90 -22.82 3.15 -12.81
N SER A 91 -21.69 3.50 -13.42
CA SER A 91 -20.46 2.72 -13.33
C SER A 91 -19.66 3.12 -12.10
N PHE A 92 -18.96 2.15 -11.50
CA PHE A 92 -18.12 2.37 -10.34
C PHE A 92 -16.98 1.34 -10.29
N THR A 93 -15.89 1.71 -9.64
CA THR A 93 -14.73 0.84 -9.46
C THR A 93 -14.65 0.40 -8.01
N LYS A 94 -14.50 -0.90 -7.78
CA LYS A 94 -14.25 -1.40 -6.44
C LYS A 94 -12.79 -1.19 -6.06
N ASP A 95 -12.57 -0.60 -4.90
CA ASP A 95 -11.25 -0.56 -4.29
C ASP A 95 -10.87 -1.93 -3.69
N LEU A 96 -9.60 -2.30 -3.80
CA LEU A 96 -9.04 -3.53 -3.25
C LEU A 96 -8.44 -3.33 -1.85
N GLY A 97 -8.40 -2.10 -1.34
CA GLY A 97 -7.79 -1.79 -0.04
C GLY A 97 -6.26 -1.86 -0.01
N LEU A 98 -5.61 -2.03 -1.17
CA LEU A 98 -4.16 -2.18 -1.27
C LEU A 98 -3.39 -0.86 -1.14
N SER A 99 -4.04 0.27 -1.46
CA SER A 99 -3.47 1.61 -1.37
C SER A 99 -4.56 2.65 -1.17
N GLN A 100 -4.19 3.82 -0.68
CA GLN A 100 -5.06 5.00 -0.72
C GLN A 100 -5.22 5.50 -2.16
N LYS A 101 -6.26 6.31 -2.41
CA LYS A 101 -6.48 6.93 -3.73
C LYS A 101 -5.27 7.77 -4.11
N LYS A 102 -4.85 7.67 -5.39
CA LYS A 102 -3.70 8.40 -5.96
C LYS A 102 -2.33 8.11 -5.32
N CYS A 103 -2.19 7.04 -4.53
CA CYS A 103 -0.91 6.64 -3.96
C CYS A 103 -0.23 5.59 -4.84
N SER A 104 1.09 5.71 -4.99
CA SER A 104 1.96 4.74 -5.67
C SER A 104 2.57 3.70 -4.74
N ILE A 105 2.36 3.84 -3.43
CA ILE A 105 2.81 2.88 -2.41
C ILE A 105 1.62 2.14 -1.81
N SER A 106 1.84 0.89 -1.42
CA SER A 106 0.81 0.09 -0.76
C SER A 106 0.56 0.56 0.68
N SER A 107 -0.62 0.26 1.22
CA SER A 107 -0.94 0.54 2.62
C SER A 107 0.04 -0.12 3.59
N LYS A 108 0.54 -1.32 3.25
CA LYS A 108 1.56 -2.02 4.05
C LYS A 108 2.93 -1.35 3.99
N THR A 109 3.36 -0.89 2.82
CA THR A 109 4.59 -0.10 2.68
C THR A 109 4.50 1.19 3.50
N LYS A 110 3.32 1.83 3.48
CA LYS A 110 3.07 3.01 4.29
C LYS A 110 3.18 2.74 5.80
N GLN A 111 2.61 1.63 6.26
CA GLN A 111 2.73 1.20 7.66
C GLN A 111 4.18 0.91 8.05
N LEU A 112 4.96 0.26 7.18
CA LEU A 112 6.38 0.02 7.41
C LEU A 112 7.16 1.33 7.51
N ILE A 113 6.94 2.28 6.61
CA ILE A 113 7.56 3.62 6.67
C ILE A 113 7.29 4.27 8.03
N LEU A 114 6.03 4.30 8.48
CA LEU A 114 5.68 4.91 9.76
C LEU A 114 6.36 4.19 10.94
N LYS A 115 6.39 2.85 10.92
CA LYS A 115 7.08 2.08 11.94
C LYS A 115 8.58 2.40 11.99
N GLU A 116 9.23 2.49 10.83
CA GLU A 116 10.66 2.79 10.75
C GLU A 116 10.99 4.26 11.10
N CYS A 117 10.06 5.19 10.84
CA CYS A 117 10.23 6.59 11.26
C CYS A 117 10.16 6.77 12.78
N MET A 118 9.63 5.81 13.53
CA MET A 118 9.64 5.83 15.00
C MET A 118 10.98 5.36 15.60
N ASP A 119 11.84 4.75 14.80
CA ASP A 119 13.17 4.34 15.17
C ASP A 119 14.14 5.54 15.03
N ARG A 120 14.66 6.03 16.14
CA ARG A 120 15.52 7.24 16.20
C ARG A 120 16.86 7.05 15.51
N ASP A 121 17.32 5.80 15.37
CA ASP A 121 18.62 5.48 14.77
C ASP A 121 18.57 5.42 13.23
N LYS A 122 17.36 5.53 12.63
CA LYS A 122 17.19 5.45 11.19
C LYS A 122 17.06 6.82 10.52
N THR A 123 17.87 7.04 9.51
CA THR A 123 17.75 8.22 8.65
C THR A 123 16.64 8.04 7.62
N LEU A 124 16.03 9.14 7.16
CA LEU A 124 15.03 9.11 6.07
C LEU A 124 15.57 8.45 4.80
N LEU A 125 16.88 8.58 4.55
CA LEU A 125 17.53 7.94 3.41
C LEU A 125 17.60 6.41 3.58
N ALA A 126 17.93 5.92 4.77
CA ALA A 126 17.95 4.48 5.06
C ALA A 126 16.53 3.89 4.93
N ILE A 127 15.51 4.57 5.49
CA ILE A 127 14.10 4.17 5.37
C ILE A 127 13.66 4.14 3.90
N SER A 128 14.01 5.16 3.12
CA SER A 128 13.63 5.22 1.69
C SER A 128 14.20 4.05 0.89
N ARG A 129 15.45 3.66 1.16
CA ARG A 129 16.10 2.49 0.52
C ARG A 129 15.43 1.18 0.95
N ASN A 130 15.15 1.01 2.24
CA ASN A 130 14.51 -0.20 2.75
C ASN A 130 13.08 -0.38 2.22
N CYS A 131 12.33 0.72 2.09
CA CYS A 131 10.96 0.71 1.58
C CYS A 131 10.85 0.85 0.06
N ASN A 132 11.98 0.86 -0.67
CA ASN A 132 12.03 1.05 -2.13
C ASN A 132 11.19 2.24 -2.60
N THR A 133 11.42 3.40 -1.99
CA THR A 133 10.68 4.63 -2.31
C THR A 133 11.60 5.84 -2.24
N SER A 134 11.11 7.02 -2.59
CA SER A 134 11.90 8.25 -2.46
C SER A 134 11.84 8.83 -1.03
N VAL A 135 12.87 9.58 -0.65
CA VAL A 135 12.92 10.32 0.62
C VAL A 135 11.71 11.23 0.78
N ASN A 136 11.25 11.86 -0.32
CA ASN A 136 10.07 12.73 -0.29
C ASN A 136 8.80 11.94 0.08
N VAL A 137 8.62 10.72 -0.45
CA VAL A 137 7.47 9.87 -0.10
C VAL A 137 7.52 9.46 1.37
N VAL A 138 8.71 9.17 1.92
CA VAL A 138 8.88 8.88 3.36
C VAL A 138 8.46 10.09 4.18
N ARG A 139 9.01 11.28 3.86
CA ARG A 139 8.69 12.54 4.55
C ARG A 139 7.19 12.85 4.52
N GLU A 140 6.58 12.85 3.33
CA GLU A 140 5.14 13.13 3.17
C GLU A 140 4.26 12.13 3.93
N THR A 141 4.65 10.85 3.92
CA THR A 141 3.93 9.81 4.66
C THR A 141 3.98 10.08 6.16
N PHE A 142 5.14 10.44 6.68
CA PHE A 142 5.32 10.75 8.09
C PHE A 142 4.57 12.02 8.49
N LEU A 143 4.74 13.11 7.74
CA LEU A 143 4.05 14.39 8.02
C LEU A 143 2.52 14.24 7.96
N ALA A 144 2.01 13.46 7.01
CA ALA A 144 0.57 13.20 6.93
C ALA A 144 0.04 12.42 8.16
N ALA A 145 0.85 11.54 8.73
CA ALA A 145 0.49 10.83 9.96
C ALA A 145 0.53 11.76 11.17
N MET A 146 1.55 12.62 11.26
CA MET A 146 1.71 13.58 12.37
C MET A 146 0.56 14.61 12.45
N LYS A 147 -0.01 15.03 11.31
CA LYS A 147 -1.19 15.93 11.28
C LYS A 147 -2.42 15.38 12.02
N ASN A 148 -2.49 14.06 12.19
CA ASN A 148 -3.59 13.41 12.91
C ASN A 148 -3.25 13.11 14.38
N TYR A 149 -2.04 13.49 14.84
CA TYR A 149 -1.69 13.41 16.24
C TYR A 149 -2.25 14.62 16.98
N PRO A 150 -2.84 14.43 18.17
CA PRO A 150 -3.32 15.55 18.98
C PRO A 150 -2.14 16.49 19.31
N GLU A 151 -2.32 17.78 19.06
CA GLU A 151 -1.30 18.79 19.34
C GLU A 151 -1.09 19.01 20.85
N HIS A 152 -2.01 18.53 21.68
CA HIS A 152 -1.96 18.62 23.13
C HIS A 152 -1.71 17.28 23.79
N ILE A 153 -0.61 17.17 24.49
CA ILE A 153 -0.39 16.15 25.51
C ILE A 153 -1.09 16.66 26.77
N GLU A 154 -2.25 16.12 27.09
CA GLU A 154 -3.04 16.53 28.26
C GLU A 154 -2.30 16.32 29.59
N ASN A 155 -1.33 15.43 29.65
CA ASN A 155 -0.49 15.17 30.81
C ASN A 155 0.98 15.13 30.40
N LEU A 156 1.71 16.19 30.68
CA LEU A 156 3.17 16.17 30.63
C LEU A 156 3.70 15.34 31.81
N PRO A 157 4.76 14.52 31.61
CA PRO A 157 5.41 13.85 32.73
C PRO A 157 5.96 14.92 33.71
N GLU A 158 5.88 14.66 35.01
CA GLU A 158 6.32 15.58 36.07
C GLU A 158 7.82 15.96 35.95
N VAL A 159 8.61 15.13 35.25
CA VAL A 159 10.04 15.36 35.04
C VAL A 159 10.36 15.23 33.57
N ILE A 160 10.86 16.33 32.97
CA ILE A 160 11.41 16.35 31.62
C ILE A 160 12.91 16.62 31.76
N SER A 161 13.74 15.64 31.39
CA SER A 161 15.18 15.86 31.29
C SER A 161 15.58 16.15 29.84
N PHE A 162 16.36 17.21 29.65
CA PHE A 162 16.99 17.51 28.37
C PHE A 162 18.48 17.22 28.49
N ASP A 163 18.95 16.21 27.74
CA ASP A 163 20.39 16.05 27.53
C ASP A 163 20.87 17.17 26.61
N ARG A 164 21.76 18.00 27.13
CA ARG A 164 22.52 18.94 26.31
C ARG A 164 23.46 18.10 25.45
N LEU A 165 23.20 18.05 24.15
CA LEU A 165 24.21 17.61 23.20
C LEU A 165 25.37 18.61 23.32
N GLY A 166 26.44 18.14 23.92
CA GLY A 166 27.69 18.89 24.02
C GLY A 166 28.18 19.24 22.63
N GLY A 167 28.65 20.49 22.50
CA GLY A 167 29.22 21.04 21.27
C GLY A 167 30.59 20.45 20.95
#